data_b2d98fe66e52dfa411e9b2f1bcf1ce91
#
_entry.id   b2d98fe66e52dfa411e9b2f1bcf1ce91
#
_cell.length_a   1.000
_cell.length_b   1.000
_cell.length_c   1.000
_cell.angle_alpha   90.00
_cell.angle_beta   90.00
_cell.angle_gamma   90.00
#
_symmetry.space_group_name_H-M   'P 1'
#
loop_
_entity.id
_entity.type
_entity.pdbx_description
1 polymer ?
#
loop_
_entity_poly.entity_id
_entity_poly.type
_entity_poly.pdbx_seq_one_letter_code
_entity_poly.pdbx_strand_id
1 'polypeptide(L)'
;MARYTGPKTKIARKFGEPIYGPDKYFEKKNYPPGQHGLAKKRKKTSEYGVQLAEKQKVKYTYGVLERQFRKTYEKANRMKGRTGENLLMLLESRLDNLVYRMGIAPSRAAARQLVTHCHITVDGAVCNIPSTLVKTGSIVGVRERSKSLEVIQDSLNASAGKYPWLEWDAAKCAGKFASLPERSEIPETINEQLIVELYSK
;
A
#
# COMPACT_ATOMS: atom_id res chain seq x y z
N MET A 1 -8.43 1.46 -14.70
CA MET A 1 -8.88 1.12 -13.32
C MET A 1 -8.90 2.38 -12.46
N ALA A 2 -10.00 2.64 -11.74
CA ALA A 2 -10.16 3.87 -10.94
C ALA A 2 -9.14 3.94 -9.80
N ARG A 3 -8.57 5.14 -9.57
CA ARG A 3 -7.58 5.44 -8.54
C ARG A 3 -7.75 6.88 -8.05
N TYR A 4 -7.14 7.21 -6.92
CA TYR A 4 -7.03 8.61 -6.50
C TYR A 4 -5.99 9.33 -7.37
N THR A 5 -6.40 10.42 -8.03
CA THR A 5 -5.57 11.25 -8.92
C THR A 5 -5.36 12.67 -8.39
N GLY A 6 -5.92 12.98 -7.24
CA GLY A 6 -5.79 14.29 -6.62
C GLY A 6 -4.43 14.55 -5.96
N PRO A 7 -4.21 15.73 -5.38
CA PRO A 7 -2.94 16.14 -4.80
C PRO A 7 -2.56 15.32 -3.57
N LYS A 8 -1.43 14.61 -3.64
CA LYS A 8 -0.92 13.71 -2.59
C LYS A 8 -0.56 14.43 -1.30
N THR A 9 0.16 15.55 -1.40
CA THR A 9 0.56 16.38 -0.25
C THR A 9 -0.65 16.88 0.55
N LYS A 10 -1.78 17.19 -0.10
CA LYS A 10 -3.02 17.57 0.60
C LYS A 10 -3.52 16.46 1.50
N ILE A 11 -3.41 15.21 1.06
CA ILE A 11 -3.82 14.03 1.84
C ILE A 11 -2.83 13.78 2.98
N ALA A 12 -1.51 13.80 2.72
CA ALA A 12 -0.48 13.68 3.74
C ALA A 12 -0.67 14.73 4.85
N ARG A 13 -0.86 15.99 4.49
CA ARG A 13 -1.14 17.09 5.43
C ARG A 13 -2.43 16.91 6.24
N LYS A 14 -3.44 16.23 5.68
CA LYS A 14 -4.69 15.94 6.39
C LYS A 14 -4.46 14.96 7.54
N PHE A 15 -3.58 13.98 7.35
CA PHE A 15 -3.26 12.95 8.34
C PHE A 15 -2.07 13.32 9.23
N GLY A 16 -1.30 14.36 8.86
CA GLY A 16 -0.08 14.75 9.58
C GLY A 16 1.09 13.78 9.38
N GLU A 17 1.03 12.92 8.38
CA GLU A 17 2.04 11.91 8.08
C GLU A 17 2.33 11.82 6.58
N PRO A 18 3.58 11.59 6.15
CA PRO A 18 3.96 11.46 4.74
C PRO A 18 3.63 10.07 4.19
N ILE A 19 2.33 9.70 4.15
CA ILE A 19 1.83 8.37 3.77
C ILE A 19 2.19 7.90 2.35
N TYR A 20 2.66 8.79 1.49
CA TYR A 20 3.08 8.47 0.12
C TYR A 20 4.60 8.41 -0.06
N GLY A 21 5.37 8.51 1.03
CA GLY A 21 6.81 8.62 1.03
C GLY A 21 7.31 10.07 1.24
N PRO A 22 8.61 10.32 1.15
CA PRO A 22 9.21 11.65 1.36
C PRO A 22 8.54 12.73 0.50
N ASP A 23 8.17 13.85 1.11
CA ASP A 23 7.47 14.97 0.44
C ASP A 23 7.99 16.31 0.99
N LYS A 24 8.82 17.00 0.19
CA LYS A 24 9.38 18.33 0.51
C LYS A 24 8.31 19.38 0.85
N TYR A 25 7.14 19.28 0.23
CA TYR A 25 6.04 20.24 0.50
C TYR A 25 5.33 19.92 1.81
N PHE A 26 5.26 18.65 2.20
CA PHE A 26 4.76 18.25 3.52
C PHE A 26 5.69 18.75 4.63
N GLU A 27 7.01 18.59 4.48
CA GLU A 27 8.00 19.06 5.45
C GLU A 27 7.92 20.57 5.69
N LYS A 28 7.73 21.37 4.61
CA LYS A 28 7.56 22.82 4.71
C LYS A 28 6.23 23.26 5.33
N LYS A 29 5.15 22.47 5.15
CA LYS A 29 3.78 22.81 5.54
C LYS A 29 3.08 21.58 6.14
N ASN A 30 3.46 21.16 7.34
CA ASN A 30 2.94 19.99 8.04
C ASN A 30 1.58 20.20 8.76
N TYR A 31 0.94 21.34 8.55
CA TYR A 31 -0.37 21.66 9.09
C TYR A 31 -1.51 21.26 8.15
N PRO A 32 -2.75 21.05 8.66
CA PRO A 32 -3.90 20.67 7.84
C PRO A 32 -4.12 21.60 6.65
N PRO A 33 -4.55 21.08 5.49
CA PRO A 33 -4.77 21.89 4.29
C PRO A 33 -6.01 22.76 4.44
N GLY A 34 -6.05 23.87 3.68
CA GLY A 34 -7.18 24.79 3.60
C GLY A 34 -6.90 26.14 4.23
N GLN A 35 -7.83 27.08 4.02
CA GLN A 35 -7.74 28.48 4.45
C GLN A 35 -7.54 28.62 5.97
N HIS A 36 -8.19 27.76 6.76
CA HIS A 36 -8.13 27.75 8.21
C HIS A 36 -7.14 26.73 8.80
N GLY A 37 -6.22 26.20 8.00
CA GLY A 37 -5.29 25.16 8.44
C GLY A 37 -4.45 25.55 9.67
N LEU A 38 -3.90 26.75 9.66
CA LEU A 38 -3.11 27.32 10.76
C LEU A 38 -3.99 27.76 11.95
N ALA A 39 -5.18 28.29 11.68
CA ALA A 39 -6.09 28.80 12.70
C ALA A 39 -6.91 27.68 13.38
N LYS A 40 -6.76 26.45 12.93
CA LYS A 40 -7.54 25.31 13.45
C LYS A 40 -7.08 24.94 14.86
N LYS A 41 -7.62 25.66 15.84
CA LYS A 41 -7.48 25.35 17.26
C LYS A 41 -7.94 23.89 17.49
N ARG A 42 -7.37 23.22 18.49
CA ARG A 42 -7.67 21.84 18.88
C ARG A 42 -9.19 21.61 19.03
N LYS A 43 -9.84 21.19 17.96
CA LYS A 43 -11.24 20.78 18.02
C LYS A 43 -11.27 19.35 18.51
N LYS A 44 -12.05 19.08 19.56
CA LYS A 44 -12.28 17.71 20.05
C LYS A 44 -12.86 16.89 18.90
N THR A 45 -12.13 15.88 18.45
CA THR A 45 -12.58 14.98 17.36
C THR A 45 -13.52 13.95 17.96
N SER A 46 -14.67 13.70 17.35
CA SER A 46 -15.55 12.62 17.77
C SER A 46 -14.90 11.27 17.54
N GLU A 47 -15.28 10.27 18.31
CA GLU A 47 -14.80 8.87 18.14
C GLU A 47 -14.98 8.38 16.70
N TYR A 48 -16.17 8.58 16.11
CA TYR A 48 -16.42 8.30 14.70
C TYR A 48 -15.42 9.01 13.77
N GLY A 49 -15.07 10.25 14.06
CA GLY A 49 -14.11 11.02 13.27
C GLY A 49 -12.69 10.41 13.31
N VAL A 50 -12.27 9.88 14.47
CA VAL A 50 -10.99 9.20 14.64
C VAL A 50 -10.98 7.87 13.85
N GLN A 51 -12.01 7.05 14.02
CA GLN A 51 -12.18 5.78 13.31
C GLN A 51 -12.20 5.98 11.79
N LEU A 52 -12.95 6.98 11.32
CA LEU A 52 -13.01 7.33 9.91
C LEU A 52 -11.66 7.82 9.36
N ALA A 53 -10.93 8.62 10.12
CA ALA A 53 -9.61 9.12 9.72
C ALA A 53 -8.62 7.95 9.54
N GLU A 54 -8.59 7.01 10.47
CA GLU A 54 -7.71 5.84 10.41
C GLU A 54 -8.04 4.95 9.20
N LYS A 55 -9.31 4.66 8.97
CA LYS A 55 -9.75 3.94 7.76
C LYS A 55 -9.30 4.66 6.48
N GLN A 56 -9.49 5.96 6.41
CA GLN A 56 -9.11 6.75 5.23
C GLN A 56 -7.59 6.79 5.04
N LYS A 57 -6.81 6.86 6.14
CA LYS A 57 -5.35 6.78 6.10
C LYS A 57 -4.90 5.48 5.42
N VAL A 58 -5.36 4.34 5.90
CA VAL A 58 -5.02 3.03 5.31
C VAL A 58 -5.43 2.95 3.84
N LYS A 59 -6.65 3.37 3.53
CA LYS A 59 -7.15 3.37 2.16
C LYS A 59 -6.26 4.17 1.20
N TYR A 60 -5.77 5.34 1.62
CA TYR A 60 -4.88 6.16 0.80
C TYR A 60 -3.46 5.60 0.74
N THR A 61 -2.95 5.05 1.83
CA THR A 61 -1.62 4.41 1.87
C THR A 61 -1.51 3.27 0.84
N TYR A 62 -2.51 2.38 0.79
CA TYR A 62 -2.54 1.26 -0.16
C TYR A 62 -3.15 1.62 -1.52
N GLY A 63 -3.64 2.85 -1.72
CA GLY A 63 -4.22 3.31 -2.98
C GLY A 63 -5.50 2.56 -3.38
N VAL A 64 -6.24 2.03 -2.41
CA VAL A 64 -7.48 1.26 -2.62
C VAL A 64 -8.70 2.17 -2.53
N LEU A 65 -9.71 1.97 -3.38
CA LEU A 65 -10.97 2.70 -3.31
C LEU A 65 -11.93 2.04 -2.31
N GLU A 66 -12.89 2.83 -1.79
CA GLU A 66 -13.81 2.44 -0.72
C GLU A 66 -14.53 1.11 -0.98
N ARG A 67 -15.08 0.92 -2.18
CA ARG A 67 -15.79 -0.30 -2.54
C ARG A 67 -14.90 -1.55 -2.45
N GLN A 68 -13.66 -1.44 -2.90
CA GLN A 68 -12.70 -2.56 -2.82
C GLN A 68 -12.21 -2.76 -1.40
N PHE A 69 -11.97 -1.68 -0.66
CA PHE A 69 -11.55 -1.75 0.73
C PHE A 69 -12.60 -2.48 1.59
N ARG A 70 -13.88 -2.12 1.42
CA ARG A 70 -15.00 -2.79 2.11
C ARG A 70 -15.06 -4.28 1.78
N LYS A 71 -14.94 -4.65 0.50
CA LYS A 71 -14.89 -6.07 0.09
C LYS A 71 -13.70 -6.82 0.72
N THR A 72 -12.54 -6.16 0.84
CA THR A 72 -11.37 -6.74 1.49
C THR A 72 -11.63 -6.94 2.99
N TYR A 73 -12.26 -5.97 3.65
CA TYR A 73 -12.67 -6.08 5.04
C TYR A 73 -13.68 -7.22 5.26
N GLU A 74 -14.71 -7.33 4.43
CA GLU A 74 -15.69 -8.42 4.49
C GLU A 74 -15.02 -9.80 4.33
N LYS A 75 -14.00 -9.89 3.46
CA LYS A 75 -13.20 -11.10 3.30
C LYS A 75 -12.35 -11.38 4.55
N ALA A 76 -11.69 -10.37 5.10
CA ALA A 76 -10.89 -10.48 6.32
C ALA A 76 -11.74 -10.94 7.53
N ASN A 77 -12.96 -10.45 7.64
CA ASN A 77 -13.89 -10.79 8.71
C ASN A 77 -14.37 -12.26 8.66
N ARG A 78 -14.36 -12.88 7.48
CA ARG A 78 -14.70 -14.31 7.30
C ARG A 78 -13.53 -15.24 7.58
N MET A 79 -12.31 -14.71 7.66
CA MET A 79 -11.11 -15.51 7.93
C MET A 79 -10.97 -15.76 9.44
N LYS A 80 -10.36 -16.89 9.80
CA LYS A 80 -10.01 -17.18 11.20
C LYS A 80 -8.94 -16.20 11.69
N GLY A 81 -9.01 -15.81 12.95
CA GLY A 81 -8.06 -14.89 13.58
C GLY A 81 -8.61 -13.46 13.75
N ARG A 82 -7.72 -12.52 14.00
CA ARG A 82 -8.09 -11.11 14.21
C ARG A 82 -8.40 -10.41 12.89
N THR A 83 -9.60 -9.88 12.75
CA THR A 83 -10.06 -9.22 11.51
C THR A 83 -9.12 -8.10 11.03
N GLY A 84 -8.58 -7.31 11.96
CA GLY A 84 -7.67 -6.21 11.63
C GLY A 84 -6.34 -6.70 11.04
N GLU A 85 -5.73 -7.72 11.64
CA GLU A 85 -4.51 -8.35 11.13
C GLU A 85 -4.76 -9.00 9.75
N ASN A 86 -5.86 -9.75 9.63
CA ASN A 86 -6.27 -10.35 8.35
C ASN A 86 -6.48 -9.30 7.25
N LEU A 87 -7.04 -8.13 7.59
CA LEU A 87 -7.23 -7.03 6.65
C LEU A 87 -5.89 -6.52 6.11
N LEU A 88 -4.92 -6.26 6.99
CA LEU A 88 -3.59 -5.80 6.60
C LEU A 88 -2.85 -6.86 5.77
N MET A 89 -2.92 -8.12 6.18
CA MET A 89 -2.35 -9.26 5.45
C MET A 89 -2.91 -9.37 4.03
N LEU A 90 -4.22 -9.21 3.85
CA LEU A 90 -4.85 -9.19 2.52
C LEU A 90 -4.44 -7.97 1.68
N LEU A 91 -4.23 -6.81 2.31
CA LEU A 91 -3.75 -5.61 1.62
C LEU A 91 -2.28 -5.75 1.20
N GLU A 92 -1.45 -6.38 2.03
CA GLU A 92 -0.05 -6.68 1.70
C GLU A 92 0.09 -7.74 0.61
N SER A 93 -0.81 -8.73 0.55
CA SER A 93 -0.79 -9.80 -0.47
C SER A 93 -1.24 -9.34 -1.87
N ARG A 94 -1.59 -8.08 -2.06
CA ARG A 94 -1.98 -7.54 -3.38
C ARG A 94 -0.76 -7.39 -4.28
N LEU A 95 -0.91 -7.71 -5.56
CA LEU A 95 0.17 -7.64 -6.53
C LEU A 95 0.81 -6.24 -6.64
N ASP A 96 -0.02 -5.17 -6.66
CA ASP A 96 0.48 -3.79 -6.72
C ASP A 96 1.33 -3.44 -5.49
N ASN A 97 0.97 -3.95 -4.31
CA ASN A 97 1.73 -3.72 -3.10
C ASN A 97 2.99 -4.61 -3.04
N LEU A 98 2.93 -5.88 -3.44
CA LEU A 98 4.09 -6.77 -3.49
C LEU A 98 5.18 -6.23 -4.42
N VAL A 99 4.81 -5.73 -5.60
CA VAL A 99 5.74 -5.08 -6.54
C VAL A 99 6.44 -3.88 -5.90
N TYR A 100 5.73 -3.09 -5.09
CA TYR A 100 6.32 -1.99 -4.32
C TYR A 100 7.25 -2.51 -3.21
N ARG A 101 6.82 -3.51 -2.43
CA ARG A 101 7.60 -4.09 -1.33
C ARG A 101 8.88 -4.78 -1.80
N MET A 102 8.84 -5.41 -2.97
CA MET A 102 10.01 -6.01 -3.61
C MET A 102 10.99 -4.96 -4.16
N GLY A 103 10.62 -3.68 -4.14
CA GLY A 103 11.47 -2.58 -4.62
C GLY A 103 11.51 -2.42 -6.15
N ILE A 104 10.66 -3.13 -6.89
CA ILE A 104 10.58 -3.00 -8.36
C ILE A 104 10.08 -1.60 -8.76
N ALA A 105 9.37 -0.92 -7.88
CA ALA A 105 8.86 0.43 -8.12
C ALA A 105 9.08 1.35 -6.91
N PRO A 106 9.36 2.65 -7.12
CA PRO A 106 9.65 3.60 -6.05
C PRO A 106 8.43 4.00 -5.23
N SER A 107 7.23 3.68 -5.70
CA SER A 107 5.98 3.98 -4.98
C SER A 107 4.87 3.00 -5.37
N ARG A 108 3.86 2.83 -4.49
CA ARG A 108 2.68 1.99 -4.78
C ARG A 108 1.93 2.44 -6.05
N ALA A 109 1.93 3.75 -6.36
CA ALA A 109 1.33 4.27 -7.58
C ALA A 109 2.10 3.85 -8.84
N ALA A 110 3.44 3.90 -8.79
CA ALA A 110 4.31 3.42 -9.86
C ALA A 110 4.20 1.89 -10.01
N ALA A 111 4.20 1.14 -8.91
CA ALA A 111 3.98 -0.31 -8.91
C ALA A 111 2.67 -0.69 -9.63
N ARG A 112 1.59 0.01 -9.27
CA ARG A 112 0.29 -0.18 -9.92
C ARG A 112 0.35 0.11 -11.42
N GLN A 113 1.09 1.12 -11.85
CA GLN A 113 1.27 1.45 -13.26
C GLN A 113 2.04 0.35 -13.98
N LEU A 114 3.14 -0.13 -13.43
CA LEU A 114 3.92 -1.24 -14.01
C LEU A 114 3.07 -2.50 -14.19
N VAL A 115 2.24 -2.84 -13.21
CA VAL A 115 1.31 -3.98 -13.32
C VAL A 115 0.29 -3.76 -14.45
N THR A 116 -0.39 -2.60 -14.48
CA THR A 116 -1.41 -2.32 -15.51
C THR A 116 -0.83 -2.23 -16.93
N HIS A 117 0.43 -1.88 -17.07
CA HIS A 117 1.15 -1.82 -18.34
C HIS A 117 1.81 -3.15 -18.73
N CYS A 118 1.47 -4.26 -18.04
CA CYS A 118 1.93 -5.60 -18.37
C CYS A 118 3.44 -5.82 -18.26
N HIS A 119 4.12 -5.10 -17.35
CA HIS A 119 5.54 -5.27 -17.08
C HIS A 119 5.84 -6.35 -16.04
N ILE A 120 4.83 -6.86 -15.34
CA ILE A 120 4.95 -7.80 -14.22
C ILE A 120 4.38 -9.17 -14.59
N THR A 121 5.07 -10.20 -14.13
CA THR A 121 4.65 -11.61 -14.24
C THR A 121 4.39 -12.19 -12.86
N VAL A 122 3.46 -13.13 -12.79
CA VAL A 122 3.20 -13.97 -11.62
C VAL A 122 3.28 -15.41 -12.07
N ASP A 123 4.18 -16.21 -11.48
CA ASP A 123 4.44 -17.59 -11.85
C ASP A 123 4.71 -17.77 -13.37
N GLY A 124 5.46 -16.82 -13.95
CA GLY A 124 5.80 -16.79 -15.38
C GLY A 124 4.74 -16.20 -16.31
N ALA A 125 3.48 -16.07 -15.86
CA ALA A 125 2.40 -15.49 -16.66
C ALA A 125 2.29 -13.98 -16.44
N VAL A 126 2.07 -13.22 -17.52
CA VAL A 126 1.87 -11.75 -17.43
C VAL A 126 0.55 -11.46 -16.72
N CYS A 127 0.60 -10.65 -15.66
CA CYS A 127 -0.57 -10.22 -14.91
C CYS A 127 -0.73 -8.70 -14.97
N ASN A 128 -1.87 -8.22 -15.49
CA ASN A 128 -2.19 -6.80 -15.62
C ASN A 128 -3.23 -6.31 -14.59
N ILE A 129 -3.59 -7.14 -13.61
CA ILE A 129 -4.60 -6.84 -12.60
C ILE A 129 -3.91 -6.51 -11.26
N PRO A 130 -3.77 -5.22 -10.86
CA PRO A 130 -3.08 -4.83 -9.64
C PRO A 130 -3.71 -5.34 -8.34
N SER A 131 -4.99 -5.65 -8.37
CA SER A 131 -5.74 -6.16 -7.21
C SER A 131 -5.67 -7.68 -7.04
N THR A 132 -4.93 -8.39 -7.89
CA THR A 132 -4.72 -9.84 -7.75
C THR A 132 -4.10 -10.13 -6.38
N LEU A 133 -4.70 -11.07 -5.65
CA LEU A 133 -4.12 -11.60 -4.42
C LEU A 133 -3.15 -12.71 -4.79
N VAL A 134 -1.88 -12.48 -4.53
CA VAL A 134 -0.82 -13.45 -4.78
C VAL A 134 -0.80 -14.47 -3.64
N LYS A 135 -0.64 -15.73 -3.96
CA LYS A 135 -0.53 -16.80 -2.96
C LYS A 135 0.90 -16.90 -2.44
N THR A 136 1.05 -17.39 -1.21
CA THR A 136 2.37 -17.74 -0.67
C THR A 136 3.01 -18.83 -1.53
N GLY A 137 4.32 -18.69 -1.76
CA GLY A 137 5.07 -19.56 -2.66
C GLY A 137 5.16 -19.07 -4.12
N SER A 138 4.25 -18.17 -4.55
CA SER A 138 4.27 -17.64 -5.91
C SER A 138 5.47 -16.72 -6.16
N ILE A 139 5.94 -16.72 -7.40
CA ILE A 139 7.06 -15.89 -7.86
C ILE A 139 6.51 -14.69 -8.63
N VAL A 140 6.85 -13.49 -8.18
CA VAL A 140 6.54 -12.23 -8.86
C VAL A 140 7.80 -11.71 -9.51
N GLY A 141 7.79 -11.54 -10.81
CA GLY A 141 8.96 -11.11 -11.57
C GLY A 141 8.69 -10.00 -12.56
N VAL A 142 9.76 -9.42 -13.06
CA VAL A 142 9.72 -8.45 -14.15
C VAL A 142 9.74 -9.19 -15.49
N ARG A 143 8.86 -8.82 -16.42
CA ARG A 143 8.83 -9.37 -17.78
C ARG A 143 10.17 -9.11 -18.48
N GLU A 144 10.69 -10.07 -19.23
CA GLU A 144 12.01 -9.99 -19.89
C GLU A 144 12.21 -8.69 -20.69
N ARG A 145 11.23 -8.32 -21.53
CA ARG A 145 11.27 -7.07 -22.31
C ARG A 145 11.31 -5.79 -21.49
N SER A 146 11.03 -5.87 -20.20
CA SER A 146 10.90 -4.72 -19.29
C SER A 146 12.06 -4.61 -18.30
N LYS A 147 12.98 -5.58 -18.28
CA LYS A 147 14.15 -5.57 -17.39
C LYS A 147 15.12 -4.43 -17.67
N SER A 148 15.15 -3.92 -18.91
CA SER A 148 15.98 -2.80 -19.34
C SER A 148 15.41 -1.41 -19.02
N LEU A 149 14.22 -1.32 -18.42
CA LEU A 149 13.62 -0.03 -18.05
C LEU A 149 14.40 0.62 -16.91
N GLU A 150 14.95 1.82 -17.13
CA GLU A 150 15.72 2.60 -16.16
C GLU A 150 14.97 2.75 -14.82
N VAL A 151 13.67 3.07 -14.85
CA VAL A 151 12.84 3.23 -13.65
C VAL A 151 12.83 1.98 -12.75
N ILE A 152 12.88 0.79 -13.34
CA ILE A 152 12.93 -0.49 -12.60
C ILE A 152 14.33 -0.69 -12.04
N GLN A 153 15.37 -0.47 -12.84
CA GLN A 153 16.75 -0.65 -12.41
C GLN A 153 17.13 0.33 -11.29
N ASP A 154 16.79 1.59 -11.42
CA ASP A 154 17.02 2.61 -10.38
C ASP A 154 16.30 2.26 -9.08
N SER A 155 15.05 1.78 -9.19
CA SER A 155 14.27 1.39 -8.01
C SER A 155 14.86 0.17 -7.31
N LEU A 156 15.30 -0.84 -8.03
CA LEU A 156 15.94 -2.04 -7.49
C LEU A 156 17.26 -1.73 -6.79
N ASN A 157 18.09 -0.89 -7.38
CA ASN A 157 19.36 -0.43 -6.78
C ASN A 157 19.14 0.31 -5.45
N ALA A 158 18.02 1.03 -5.32
CA ALA A 158 17.69 1.79 -4.11
C ALA A 158 17.03 0.95 -3.00
N SER A 159 16.41 -0.20 -3.30
CA SER A 159 15.40 -0.80 -2.40
C SER A 159 15.51 -2.30 -2.15
N ALA A 160 16.53 -3.02 -2.59
CA ALA A 160 16.58 -4.48 -2.51
C ALA A 160 16.53 -5.03 -1.06
N GLY A 161 15.71 -6.06 -0.84
CA GLY A 161 15.84 -7.00 0.28
C GLY A 161 15.40 -6.53 1.68
N LYS A 162 14.36 -5.70 1.81
CA LYS A 162 13.98 -5.07 3.10
C LYS A 162 12.97 -5.83 3.96
N TYR A 163 12.32 -6.88 3.47
CA TYR A 163 11.20 -7.51 4.17
C TYR A 163 11.40 -9.01 4.33
N PRO A 164 11.25 -9.59 5.54
CA PRO A 164 11.56 -10.99 5.81
C PRO A 164 10.63 -11.98 5.10
N TRP A 165 9.40 -11.57 4.76
CA TRP A 165 8.44 -12.41 4.04
C TRP A 165 8.62 -12.42 2.52
N LEU A 166 9.66 -11.71 2.00
CA LEU A 166 9.95 -11.61 0.57
C LEU A 166 11.40 -12.06 0.31
N GLU A 167 11.58 -13.06 -0.52
CA GLU A 167 12.87 -13.49 -1.04
C GLU A 167 13.10 -12.82 -2.40
N TRP A 168 14.22 -12.11 -2.57
CA TRP A 168 14.53 -11.43 -3.82
C TRP A 168 15.74 -12.05 -4.52
N ASP A 169 15.57 -12.41 -5.79
CA ASP A 169 16.64 -12.88 -6.68
C ASP A 169 16.95 -11.78 -7.71
N ALA A 170 18.07 -11.09 -7.51
CA ALA A 170 18.50 -10.00 -8.38
C ALA A 170 18.86 -10.49 -9.80
N ALA A 171 19.42 -11.69 -9.93
CA ALA A 171 19.82 -12.23 -11.23
C ALA A 171 18.60 -12.49 -12.14
N LYS A 172 17.51 -12.95 -11.55
CA LYS A 172 16.27 -13.21 -12.27
C LYS A 172 15.36 -11.98 -12.36
N CYS A 173 15.63 -10.91 -11.60
CA CYS A 173 14.72 -9.79 -11.37
C CYS A 173 13.33 -10.28 -10.94
N ALA A 174 13.29 -11.20 -10.00
CA ALA A 174 12.09 -11.83 -9.49
C ALA A 174 12.16 -12.03 -7.98
N GLY A 175 11.03 -11.95 -7.31
CA GLY A 175 10.93 -12.20 -5.88
C GLY A 175 9.88 -13.26 -5.60
N LYS A 176 10.11 -14.09 -4.57
CA LYS A 176 9.17 -15.07 -4.09
C LYS A 176 8.43 -14.51 -2.87
N PHE A 177 7.13 -14.65 -2.85
CA PHE A 177 6.31 -14.38 -1.69
C PHE A 177 6.35 -15.57 -0.73
N ALA A 178 7.33 -15.56 0.18
CA ALA A 178 7.65 -16.74 1.02
C ALA A 178 6.56 -17.04 2.04
N SER A 179 6.13 -16.03 2.80
CA SER A 179 5.12 -16.17 3.87
C SER A 179 4.16 -15.00 3.90
N LEU A 180 3.06 -15.14 4.61
CA LEU A 180 2.17 -14.00 4.91
C LEU A 180 2.85 -13.13 5.98
N PRO A 181 2.85 -11.79 5.83
CA PRO A 181 3.47 -10.90 6.79
C PRO A 181 2.72 -10.91 8.13
N GLU A 182 3.47 -10.94 9.22
CA GLU A 182 2.93 -10.70 10.54
C GLU A 182 2.70 -9.20 10.77
N ARG A 183 1.84 -8.86 11.74
CA ARG A 183 1.55 -7.45 12.06
C ARG A 183 2.79 -6.65 12.44
N SER A 184 3.72 -7.28 13.17
CA SER A 184 4.99 -6.70 13.61
C SER A 184 5.94 -6.32 12.48
N GLU A 185 5.85 -7.03 11.36
CA GLU A 185 6.71 -6.84 10.19
C GLU A 185 6.23 -5.70 9.27
N ILE A 186 4.95 -5.33 9.38
CA ILE A 186 4.35 -4.27 8.55
C ILE A 186 4.75 -2.90 9.13
N PRO A 187 5.52 -2.07 8.39
CA PRO A 187 6.10 -0.84 8.92
C PRO A 187 5.10 0.32 9.09
N GLU A 188 3.91 0.22 8.51
CA GLU A 188 2.90 1.26 8.63
C GLU A 188 2.31 1.33 10.04
N THR A 189 2.32 2.55 10.62
CA THR A 189 1.67 2.85 11.91
C THR A 189 0.16 2.96 11.73
N ILE A 190 -0.53 1.84 11.84
CA ILE A 190 -1.97 1.71 11.63
C ILE A 190 -2.60 1.14 12.89
N ASN A 191 -3.72 1.73 13.33
CA ASN A 191 -4.58 1.15 14.35
C ASN A 191 -5.76 0.44 13.67
N GLU A 192 -5.58 -0.85 13.41
CA GLU A 192 -6.56 -1.70 12.74
C GLU A 192 -7.85 -1.88 13.54
N GLN A 193 -7.79 -1.80 14.88
CA GLN A 193 -8.96 -1.93 15.74
C GLN A 193 -9.99 -0.83 15.48
N LEU A 194 -9.55 0.41 15.29
CA LEU A 194 -10.43 1.54 14.95
C LEU A 194 -11.18 1.32 13.63
N ILE A 195 -10.54 0.61 12.68
CA ILE A 195 -11.16 0.28 11.40
C ILE A 195 -12.23 -0.80 11.59
N VAL A 196 -11.93 -1.81 12.40
CA VAL A 196 -12.89 -2.87 12.72
C VAL A 196 -14.12 -2.30 13.43
N GLU A 197 -13.92 -1.46 14.44
CA GLU A 197 -15.00 -0.78 15.15
C GLU A 197 -15.88 0.09 14.25
N LEU A 198 -15.27 0.78 13.26
CA LEU A 198 -16.02 1.60 12.31
C LEU A 198 -16.96 0.77 11.42
N TYR A 199 -16.54 -0.43 11.01
CA TYR A 199 -17.32 -1.29 10.13
C TYR A 199 -18.27 -2.24 10.86
N SER A 200 -18.11 -2.39 12.18
CA SER A 200 -18.99 -3.20 13.03
C SER A 200 -20.22 -2.45 13.54
N LYS A 201 -20.30 -1.15 13.29
CA LYS A 201 -21.44 -0.27 13.64
C LYS A 201 -22.56 -0.41 12.59
#